data_d02120e62cf20361b68e305377263650
#
_entry.id   d02120e62cf20361b68e305377263650
#
_cell.length_a   1.000
_cell.length_b   1.000
_cell.length_c   1.000
_cell.angle_alpha   90.00
_cell.angle_beta   90.00
_cell.angle_gamma   90.00
#
_symmetry.space_group_name_H-M   'P 1'
#
loop_
_entity.id
_entity.type
_entity.pdbx_description
1 polymer ?
#
loop_
_entity_poly.entity_id
_entity_poly.type
_entity_poly.pdbx_seq_one_letter_code
_entity_poly.pdbx_strand_id
1 'polypeptide(L)'
;DKATAHDYFNKSMDLAKQGYDRETYSLAYSSVRAELISKYFTLIMIGIVLIIGVAIFALVYSTKHKVRLIKNDKVHNAVSVLLHPFDCFTNLKEKNLTSIPLCLAIIVLYYVFTVLQDTAGGFAFVYFDPSSYNALLILGKTAGIVILWTVANWGVCTLLGGKGKMTEIFSVISYSLIPLLFGSIIFVVASNLLVPDEAAFLTVLTTIC
;
A
#
# COMPACT_ATOMS: atom_id res chain seq x y z
N ASP A 1 34.28 -19.25 10.66
CA ASP A 1 33.67 -19.77 9.43
C ASP A 1 32.39 -19.02 9.13
N LYS A 2 32.23 -18.55 7.86
CA LYS A 2 31.06 -17.72 7.48
C LYS A 2 29.75 -18.47 7.63
N ALA A 3 29.69 -19.77 7.33
CA ALA A 3 28.53 -20.60 7.50
C ALA A 3 28.05 -20.67 8.95
N THR A 4 29.00 -20.77 9.87
CA THR A 4 28.71 -20.80 11.31
C THR A 4 28.18 -19.45 11.80
N ALA A 5 28.74 -18.34 11.33
CA ALA A 5 28.23 -16.99 11.67
C ALA A 5 26.79 -16.77 11.18
N HIS A 6 26.49 -17.20 9.96
CA HIS A 6 25.14 -17.11 9.39
C HIS A 6 24.12 -17.94 10.19
N ASP A 7 24.50 -19.13 10.66
CA ASP A 7 23.66 -19.97 11.52
C ASP A 7 23.37 -19.29 12.87
N TYR A 8 24.37 -18.68 13.50
CA TYR A 8 24.19 -17.93 14.74
C TYR A 8 23.28 -16.71 14.56
N PHE A 9 23.41 -15.96 13.47
CA PHE A 9 22.51 -14.85 13.20
C PHE A 9 21.06 -15.30 12.97
N ASN A 10 20.85 -16.40 12.23
CA ASN A 10 19.50 -16.96 12.05
C ASN A 10 18.89 -17.41 13.37
N LYS A 11 19.66 -18.10 14.21
CA LYS A 11 19.22 -18.51 15.55
C LYS A 11 18.90 -17.31 16.45
N SER A 12 19.71 -16.26 16.37
CA SER A 12 19.47 -15.00 17.09
C SER A 12 18.17 -14.34 16.64
N MET A 13 17.88 -14.31 15.33
CA MET A 13 16.62 -13.79 14.81
C MET A 13 15.40 -14.60 15.28
N ASP A 14 15.50 -15.93 15.33
CA ASP A 14 14.41 -16.78 15.80
C ASP A 14 14.13 -16.60 17.30
N LEU A 15 15.20 -16.49 18.11
CA LEU A 15 15.07 -16.21 19.54
C LEU A 15 14.50 -14.80 19.80
N ALA A 16 14.97 -13.81 19.03
CA ALA A 16 14.47 -12.43 19.11
C ALA A 16 12.96 -12.35 18.76
N LYS A 17 12.50 -13.13 17.77
CA LYS A 17 11.06 -13.23 17.45
C LYS A 17 10.27 -13.82 18.61
N GLN A 18 10.78 -14.87 19.24
CA GLN A 18 10.13 -15.51 20.40
C GLN A 18 10.06 -14.57 21.61
N GLY A 19 11.12 -13.78 21.83
CA GLY A 19 11.20 -12.80 22.91
C GLY A 19 10.58 -11.44 22.58
N TYR A 20 10.05 -11.25 21.37
CA TYR A 20 9.55 -9.97 20.85
C TYR A 20 10.61 -8.83 20.89
N ASP A 21 11.88 -9.18 20.82
CA ASP A 21 13.01 -8.23 20.82
C ASP A 21 13.32 -7.79 19.38
N ARG A 22 12.76 -6.62 19.02
CA ARG A 22 12.92 -6.04 17.67
C ARG A 22 14.34 -5.51 17.44
N GLU A 23 15.01 -5.05 18.47
CA GLU A 23 16.35 -4.47 18.35
C GLU A 23 17.35 -5.57 18.00
N THR A 24 17.38 -6.66 18.78
CA THR A 24 18.24 -7.82 18.49
C THR A 24 17.92 -8.44 17.13
N TYR A 25 16.62 -8.53 16.77
CA TYR A 25 16.22 -9.00 15.45
C TYR A 25 16.77 -8.12 14.33
N SER A 26 16.64 -6.79 14.44
CA SER A 26 17.09 -5.86 13.41
C SER A 26 18.61 -5.89 13.22
N LEU A 27 19.38 -5.99 14.29
CA LEU A 27 20.83 -6.12 14.24
C LEU A 27 21.28 -7.42 13.55
N ALA A 28 20.68 -8.55 13.91
CA ALA A 28 20.97 -9.84 13.27
C ALA A 28 20.56 -9.84 11.79
N TYR A 29 19.37 -9.31 11.47
CA TYR A 29 18.87 -9.20 10.10
C TYR A 29 19.74 -8.30 9.23
N SER A 30 20.16 -7.14 9.74
CA SER A 30 21.04 -6.22 9.00
C SER A 30 22.39 -6.88 8.67
N SER A 31 22.95 -7.69 9.58
CA SER A 31 24.22 -8.41 9.36
C SER A 31 24.08 -9.46 8.25
N VAL A 32 23.02 -10.26 8.26
CA VAL A 32 22.74 -11.25 7.21
C VAL A 32 22.49 -10.57 5.86
N ARG A 33 21.71 -9.49 5.87
CA ARG A 33 21.38 -8.73 4.66
C ARG A 33 22.59 -8.05 4.04
N ALA A 34 23.48 -7.49 4.87
CA ALA A 34 24.70 -6.83 4.38
C ALA A 34 25.57 -7.79 3.58
N GLU A 35 25.67 -9.06 3.98
CA GLU A 35 26.41 -10.07 3.24
C GLU A 35 25.75 -10.39 1.90
N LEU A 36 24.40 -10.56 1.87
CA LEU A 36 23.65 -10.81 0.64
C LEU A 36 23.71 -9.63 -0.34
N ILE A 37 23.55 -8.40 0.17
CA ILE A 37 23.63 -7.18 -0.65
C ILE A 37 25.01 -7.03 -1.23
N SER A 38 26.09 -7.20 -0.44
CA SER A 38 27.47 -7.12 -0.93
C SER A 38 27.72 -8.09 -2.08
N LYS A 39 27.19 -9.32 -1.98
CA LYS A 39 27.37 -10.36 -3.00
C LYS A 39 26.61 -10.07 -4.31
N TYR A 40 25.40 -9.54 -4.19
CA TYR A 40 24.49 -9.35 -5.34
C TYR A 40 24.26 -7.88 -5.69
N PHE A 41 25.01 -6.96 -5.09
CA PHE A 41 24.83 -5.52 -5.22
C PHE A 41 24.70 -5.05 -6.68
N THR A 42 25.62 -5.50 -7.54
CA THR A 42 25.59 -5.12 -8.97
C THR A 42 24.34 -5.61 -9.69
N LEU A 43 23.91 -6.85 -9.42
CA LEU A 43 22.71 -7.41 -10.02
C LEU A 43 21.43 -6.71 -9.54
N ILE A 44 21.38 -6.39 -8.24
CA ILE A 44 20.25 -5.64 -7.64
C ILE A 44 20.17 -4.25 -8.25
N MET A 45 21.29 -3.54 -8.37
CA MET A 45 21.33 -2.20 -8.98
C MET A 45 20.89 -2.21 -10.44
N ILE A 46 21.37 -3.17 -11.24
CA ILE A 46 20.93 -3.33 -12.63
C ILE A 46 19.42 -3.60 -12.69
N GLY A 47 18.90 -4.49 -11.81
CA GLY A 47 17.47 -4.79 -11.74
C GLY A 47 16.62 -3.56 -11.43
N ILE A 48 17.03 -2.74 -10.45
CA ILE A 48 16.34 -1.49 -10.09
C ILE A 48 16.35 -0.51 -11.27
N VAL A 49 17.49 -0.31 -11.93
CA VAL A 49 17.59 0.59 -13.09
C VAL A 49 16.71 0.13 -14.25
N LEU A 50 16.65 -1.18 -14.51
CA LEU A 50 15.77 -1.75 -15.54
C LEU A 50 14.29 -1.55 -15.20
N ILE A 51 13.87 -1.79 -13.95
CA ILE A 51 12.48 -1.59 -13.51
C ILE A 51 12.08 -0.11 -13.66
N ILE A 52 12.94 0.82 -13.21
CA ILE A 52 12.70 2.25 -13.36
C ILE A 52 12.65 2.64 -14.84
N GLY A 53 13.56 2.13 -15.66
CA GLY A 53 13.59 2.37 -17.10
C GLY A 53 12.32 1.90 -17.80
N VAL A 54 11.85 0.68 -17.49
CA VAL A 54 10.60 0.13 -18.03
C VAL A 54 9.38 0.93 -17.56
N ALA A 55 9.34 1.35 -16.29
CA ALA A 55 8.25 2.17 -15.77
C ALA A 55 8.19 3.54 -16.46
N ILE A 56 9.32 4.22 -16.62
CA ILE A 56 9.41 5.50 -17.34
C ILE A 56 9.01 5.31 -18.81
N PHE A 57 9.53 4.28 -19.46
CA PHE A 57 9.18 3.98 -20.86
C PHE A 57 7.69 3.72 -21.02
N ALA A 58 7.08 2.92 -20.13
CA ALA A 58 5.64 2.63 -20.15
C ALA A 58 4.80 3.91 -19.96
N LEU A 59 5.21 4.80 -19.05
CA LEU A 59 4.56 6.09 -18.83
C LEU A 59 4.67 7.00 -20.06
N VAL A 60 5.87 7.15 -20.64
CA VAL A 60 6.09 7.96 -21.83
C VAL A 60 5.37 7.39 -23.06
N TYR A 61 5.38 6.07 -23.21
CA TYR A 61 4.68 5.38 -24.28
C TYR A 61 3.15 5.56 -24.18
N SER A 62 2.61 5.39 -22.97
CA SER A 62 1.18 5.58 -22.69
C SER A 62 0.73 7.02 -22.98
N THR A 63 1.51 8.01 -22.57
CA THR A 63 1.20 9.43 -22.82
C THR A 63 1.31 9.81 -24.30
N LYS A 64 2.34 9.33 -25.02
CA LYS A 64 2.53 9.63 -26.46
C LYS A 64 1.49 9.00 -27.36
N HIS A 65 1.12 7.74 -27.09
CA HIS A 65 0.27 6.97 -28.00
C HIS A 65 -1.21 6.95 -27.60
N LYS A 66 -1.61 7.63 -26.50
CA LYS A 66 -2.99 7.59 -25.95
C LYS A 66 -3.54 6.14 -25.84
N VAL A 67 -2.64 5.17 -25.64
CA VAL A 67 -3.02 3.76 -25.51
C VAL A 67 -3.76 3.57 -24.20
N ARG A 68 -5.02 3.26 -24.26
CA ARG A 68 -5.79 2.84 -23.09
C ARG A 68 -5.37 1.43 -22.70
N LEU A 69 -4.50 1.33 -21.70
CA LEU A 69 -4.08 0.05 -21.13
C LEU A 69 -5.25 -0.75 -20.54
N ILE A 70 -6.32 -0.06 -20.15
CA ILE A 70 -7.52 -0.65 -19.54
C ILE A 70 -8.71 -0.35 -20.45
N LYS A 71 -9.33 -1.40 -20.98
CA LYS A 71 -10.48 -1.31 -21.91
C LYS A 71 -11.78 -0.82 -21.23
N ASN A 72 -11.91 -1.02 -19.92
CA ASN A 72 -13.09 -0.60 -19.16
C ASN A 72 -12.92 0.83 -18.66
N ASP A 73 -13.77 1.75 -19.15
CA ASP A 73 -13.70 3.19 -18.83
C ASP A 73 -13.84 3.47 -17.32
N LYS A 74 -14.62 2.69 -16.58
CA LYS A 74 -14.80 2.85 -15.14
C LYS A 74 -13.54 2.48 -14.36
N VAL A 75 -12.88 1.37 -14.73
CA VAL A 75 -11.63 0.93 -14.11
C VAL A 75 -10.49 1.85 -14.51
N HIS A 76 -10.44 2.27 -15.78
CA HIS A 76 -9.45 3.25 -16.24
C HIS A 76 -9.55 4.56 -15.44
N ASN A 77 -10.77 5.07 -15.25
CA ASN A 77 -10.98 6.29 -14.46
C ASN A 77 -10.56 6.10 -12.98
N ALA A 78 -10.86 4.95 -12.38
CA ALA A 78 -10.46 4.67 -11.00
C ALA A 78 -8.93 4.64 -10.83
N VAL A 79 -8.21 4.00 -11.76
CA VAL A 79 -6.73 3.95 -11.72
C VAL A 79 -6.11 5.30 -12.04
N SER A 80 -6.79 6.14 -12.85
CA SER A 80 -6.31 7.49 -13.18
C SER A 80 -6.22 8.44 -11.97
N VAL A 81 -6.86 8.11 -10.84
CA VAL A 81 -6.72 8.83 -9.57
C VAL A 81 -5.26 9.00 -9.14
N LEU A 82 -4.41 8.01 -9.44
CA LEU A 82 -2.99 8.06 -9.08
C LEU A 82 -2.20 9.16 -9.77
N LEU A 83 -2.57 9.47 -11.03
CA LEU A 83 -1.83 10.41 -11.87
C LEU A 83 -2.59 11.73 -12.06
N HIS A 84 -3.90 11.66 -12.17
CA HIS A 84 -4.79 12.79 -12.49
C HIS A 84 -6.05 12.78 -11.61
N PRO A 85 -5.94 13.04 -10.29
CA PRO A 85 -7.05 12.93 -9.35
C PRO A 85 -8.20 13.88 -9.70
N PHE A 86 -7.90 15.11 -10.08
CA PHE A 86 -8.92 16.11 -10.43
C PHE A 86 -9.74 15.70 -11.66
N ASP A 87 -9.07 15.23 -12.71
CA ASP A 87 -9.75 14.77 -13.94
C ASP A 87 -10.60 13.52 -13.67
N CYS A 88 -10.12 12.62 -12.80
CA CYS A 88 -10.87 11.44 -12.39
C CYS A 88 -12.19 11.81 -11.71
N PHE A 89 -12.16 12.71 -10.74
CA PHE A 89 -13.34 13.11 -9.99
C PHE A 89 -14.31 13.94 -10.84
N THR A 90 -13.81 14.78 -11.74
CA THR A 90 -14.62 15.51 -12.72
C THR A 90 -15.32 14.55 -13.70
N ASN A 91 -14.57 13.61 -14.27
CA ASN A 91 -15.10 12.59 -15.18
C ASN A 91 -16.15 11.68 -14.50
N LEU A 92 -15.96 11.37 -13.22
CA LEU A 92 -16.89 10.56 -12.44
C LEU A 92 -18.27 11.20 -12.38
N LYS A 93 -18.33 12.51 -12.19
CA LYS A 93 -19.56 13.28 -12.16
C LYS A 93 -20.12 13.54 -13.56
N GLU A 94 -19.32 14.04 -14.48
CA GLU A 94 -19.77 14.46 -15.82
C GLU A 94 -20.15 13.27 -16.70
N LYS A 95 -19.38 12.18 -16.67
CA LYS A 95 -19.59 10.99 -17.51
C LYS A 95 -20.39 9.89 -16.80
N ASN A 96 -20.87 10.14 -15.58
CA ASN A 96 -21.62 9.19 -14.75
C ASN A 96 -20.92 7.82 -14.63
N LEU A 97 -19.60 7.83 -14.40
CA LEU A 97 -18.75 6.63 -14.30
C LEU A 97 -18.82 5.95 -12.94
N THR A 98 -19.80 6.29 -12.11
CA THR A 98 -20.01 5.66 -10.80
C THR A 98 -20.31 4.16 -10.96
N SER A 99 -19.70 3.34 -10.11
CA SER A 99 -19.89 1.89 -10.12
C SER A 99 -19.76 1.33 -8.71
N ILE A 100 -20.89 1.05 -8.07
CA ILE A 100 -20.94 0.49 -6.72
C ILE A 100 -20.13 -0.81 -6.60
N PRO A 101 -20.24 -1.79 -7.52
CA PRO A 101 -19.45 -3.02 -7.41
C PRO A 101 -17.94 -2.75 -7.50
N LEU A 102 -17.49 -1.77 -8.30
CA LEU A 102 -16.09 -1.39 -8.37
C LEU A 102 -15.63 -0.75 -7.05
N CYS A 103 -16.47 0.12 -6.46
CA CYS A 103 -16.18 0.73 -5.16
C CYS A 103 -16.04 -0.33 -4.06
N LEU A 104 -16.95 -1.29 -4.00
CA LEU A 104 -16.87 -2.41 -3.05
C LEU A 104 -15.62 -3.26 -3.27
N ALA A 105 -15.27 -3.54 -4.53
CA ALA A 105 -14.04 -4.27 -4.85
C ALA A 105 -12.78 -3.54 -4.35
N ILE A 106 -12.72 -2.21 -4.50
CA ILE A 106 -11.60 -1.39 -4.00
C ILE A 106 -11.53 -1.43 -2.47
N ILE A 107 -12.68 -1.31 -1.77
CA ILE A 107 -12.73 -1.37 -0.30
C ILE A 107 -12.28 -2.75 0.21
N VAL A 108 -12.76 -3.82 -0.41
CA VAL A 108 -12.35 -5.20 -0.06
C VAL A 108 -10.86 -5.40 -0.32
N LEU A 109 -10.36 -4.90 -1.44
CA LEU A 109 -8.94 -4.97 -1.77
C LEU A 109 -8.09 -4.20 -0.75
N TYR A 110 -8.52 -2.99 -0.39
CA TYR A 110 -7.86 -2.19 0.64
C TYR A 110 -7.85 -2.92 2.00
N TYR A 111 -8.96 -3.51 2.40
CA TYR A 111 -9.04 -4.35 3.60
C TYR A 111 -8.05 -5.52 3.56
N VAL A 112 -8.01 -6.27 2.44
CA VAL A 112 -7.06 -7.38 2.27
C VAL A 112 -5.62 -6.91 2.41
N PHE A 113 -5.26 -5.79 1.79
CA PHE A 113 -3.90 -5.25 1.91
C PHE A 113 -3.58 -4.71 3.30
N THR A 114 -4.57 -4.16 4.03
CA THR A 114 -4.38 -3.80 5.46
C THR A 114 -4.08 -5.04 6.29
N VAL A 115 -4.83 -6.12 6.10
CA VAL A 115 -4.56 -7.39 6.78
C VAL A 115 -3.19 -7.95 6.42
N LEU A 116 -2.79 -7.88 5.14
CA LEU A 116 -1.46 -8.30 4.70
C LEU A 116 -0.36 -7.42 5.30
N GLN A 117 -0.57 -6.13 5.44
CA GLN A 117 0.36 -5.21 6.08
C GLN A 117 0.61 -5.59 7.54
N ASP A 118 -0.44 -5.95 8.27
CA ASP A 118 -0.34 -6.37 9.67
C ASP A 118 0.30 -7.76 9.81
N THR A 119 -0.01 -8.72 8.91
CA THR A 119 0.41 -10.12 9.04
C THR A 119 1.71 -10.45 8.31
N ALA A 120 1.95 -9.82 7.16
CA ALA A 120 3.12 -10.06 6.31
C ALA A 120 4.14 -8.91 6.31
N GLY A 121 3.89 -7.85 7.08
CA GLY A 121 4.86 -6.78 7.32
C GLY A 121 6.09 -7.29 8.05
N GLY A 122 7.26 -6.67 7.77
CA GLY A 122 8.52 -7.06 8.39
C GLY A 122 8.46 -6.99 9.92
N PHE A 123 8.94 -8.02 10.60
CA PHE A 123 8.89 -8.15 12.07
C PHE A 123 9.49 -6.94 12.80
N ALA A 124 10.49 -6.30 12.20
CA ALA A 124 11.13 -5.11 12.76
C ALA A 124 10.19 -3.89 12.85
N PHE A 125 9.15 -3.84 12.01
CA PHE A 125 8.22 -2.70 11.90
C PHE A 125 6.82 -3.00 12.42
N VAL A 126 6.34 -4.23 12.24
CA VAL A 126 4.98 -4.64 12.59
C VAL A 126 5.03 -5.63 13.74
N TYR A 127 4.29 -5.30 14.80
CA TYR A 127 4.06 -6.24 15.89
C TYR A 127 2.79 -7.01 15.60
N PHE A 128 2.95 -8.28 15.24
CA PHE A 128 1.82 -9.19 15.03
C PHE A 128 1.71 -10.14 16.21
N ASP A 129 0.63 -10.02 16.98
CA ASP A 129 0.26 -10.96 18.01
C ASP A 129 -0.98 -11.75 17.56
N PRO A 130 -0.81 -13.03 17.19
CA PRO A 130 -1.92 -13.85 16.72
C PRO A 130 -3.05 -14.01 17.75
N SER A 131 -2.73 -13.90 19.06
CA SER A 131 -3.69 -14.10 20.13
C SER A 131 -4.68 -12.96 20.28
N SER A 132 -4.26 -11.74 19.94
CA SER A 132 -5.06 -10.51 20.03
C SER A 132 -5.59 -10.03 18.67
N TYR A 133 -5.16 -10.65 17.57
CA TYR A 133 -5.49 -10.20 16.22
C TYR A 133 -6.92 -10.57 15.82
N ASN A 134 -7.72 -9.58 15.47
CA ASN A 134 -9.11 -9.78 15.06
C ASN A 134 -9.38 -9.13 13.68
N ALA A 135 -9.33 -9.95 12.63
CA ALA A 135 -9.57 -9.53 11.25
C ALA A 135 -10.98 -8.94 11.05
N LEU A 136 -12.01 -9.44 11.76
CA LEU A 136 -13.36 -8.89 11.68
C LEU A 136 -13.44 -7.49 12.27
N LEU A 137 -12.68 -7.21 13.32
CA LEU A 137 -12.59 -5.87 13.90
C LEU A 137 -11.94 -4.88 12.92
N ILE A 138 -10.91 -5.30 12.18
CA ILE A 138 -10.28 -4.49 11.13
C ILE A 138 -11.26 -4.23 9.99
N LEU A 139 -12.01 -5.24 9.57
CA LEU A 139 -13.08 -5.07 8.58
C LEU A 139 -14.13 -4.07 9.06
N GLY A 140 -14.57 -4.19 10.32
CA GLY A 140 -15.52 -3.27 10.93
C GLY A 140 -15.00 -1.83 10.99
N LYS A 141 -13.73 -1.63 11.34
CA LYS A 141 -13.08 -0.31 11.33
C LYS A 141 -13.01 0.26 9.92
N THR A 142 -12.53 -0.50 8.95
CA THR A 142 -12.41 -0.06 7.55
C THR A 142 -13.76 0.32 6.95
N ALA A 143 -14.75 -0.57 7.08
CA ALA A 143 -16.11 -0.30 6.60
C ALA A 143 -16.76 0.87 7.35
N GLY A 144 -16.60 0.92 8.66
CA GLY A 144 -17.15 1.98 9.50
C GLY A 144 -16.61 3.36 9.13
N ILE A 145 -15.30 3.50 8.92
CA ILE A 145 -14.68 4.76 8.49
C ILE A 145 -15.23 5.19 7.12
N VAL A 146 -15.28 4.29 6.14
CA VAL A 146 -15.78 4.59 4.80
C VAL A 146 -17.25 5.04 4.83
N ILE A 147 -18.09 4.33 5.60
CA ILE A 147 -19.52 4.67 5.74
C ILE A 147 -19.67 6.01 6.45
N LEU A 148 -18.99 6.19 7.59
CA LEU A 148 -19.07 7.43 8.37
C LEU A 148 -18.64 8.64 7.53
N TRP A 149 -17.51 8.51 6.81
CA TRP A 149 -16.99 9.58 5.96
C TRP A 149 -17.93 9.88 4.78
N THR A 150 -18.56 8.85 4.20
CA THR A 150 -19.56 9.02 3.14
C THR A 150 -20.77 9.78 3.64
N VAL A 151 -21.33 9.37 4.77
CA VAL A 151 -22.53 10.00 5.35
C VAL A 151 -22.24 11.43 5.79
N ALA A 152 -21.09 11.68 6.43
CA ALA A 152 -20.68 13.01 6.86
C ALA A 152 -20.54 13.98 5.68
N ASN A 153 -19.82 13.57 4.62
CA ASN A 153 -19.64 14.42 3.45
C ASN A 153 -20.94 14.64 2.68
N TRP A 154 -21.78 13.60 2.57
CA TRP A 154 -23.10 13.75 1.96
C TRP A 154 -23.98 14.70 2.76
N GLY A 155 -23.98 14.60 4.09
CA GLY A 155 -24.73 15.50 4.97
C GLY A 155 -24.28 16.95 4.82
N VAL A 156 -22.98 17.23 4.86
CA VAL A 156 -22.42 18.58 4.67
C VAL A 156 -22.76 19.10 3.27
N CYS A 157 -22.61 18.29 2.23
CA CYS A 157 -22.96 18.67 0.86
C CYS A 157 -24.44 19.07 0.75
N THR A 158 -25.33 18.29 1.37
CA THR A 158 -26.78 18.56 1.36
C THR A 158 -27.13 19.85 2.12
N LEU A 159 -26.52 20.06 3.27
CA LEU A 159 -26.74 21.28 4.08
C LEU A 159 -26.30 22.56 3.36
N LEU A 160 -25.23 22.47 2.56
CA LEU A 160 -24.72 23.58 1.76
C LEU A 160 -25.44 23.76 0.43
N GLY A 161 -26.57 23.07 0.20
CA GLY A 161 -27.35 23.15 -1.05
C GLY A 161 -26.69 22.45 -2.26
N GLY A 162 -25.70 21.58 -2.00
CA GLY A 162 -25.05 20.80 -3.04
C GLY A 162 -25.98 19.74 -3.65
N LYS A 163 -25.76 19.44 -4.94
CA LYS A 163 -26.56 18.45 -5.71
C LYS A 163 -25.86 17.08 -5.82
N GLY A 164 -24.86 16.79 -4.96
CA GLY A 164 -24.11 15.54 -4.98
C GLY A 164 -24.98 14.36 -4.53
N LYS A 165 -25.03 13.29 -5.34
CA LYS A 165 -25.69 12.04 -4.96
C LYS A 165 -24.80 11.26 -3.98
N MET A 166 -25.42 10.56 -3.03
CA MET A 166 -24.68 9.72 -2.06
C MET A 166 -23.76 8.68 -2.75
N THR A 167 -24.23 8.13 -3.89
CA THR A 167 -23.43 7.18 -4.70
C THR A 167 -22.19 7.80 -5.34
N GLU A 168 -22.26 9.07 -5.72
CA GLU A 168 -21.11 9.81 -6.26
C GLU A 168 -20.07 10.04 -5.16
N ILE A 169 -20.51 10.50 -3.98
CA ILE A 169 -19.64 10.72 -2.82
C ILE A 169 -19.00 9.41 -2.36
N PHE A 170 -19.78 8.32 -2.28
CA PHE A 170 -19.25 7.00 -1.98
C PHE A 170 -18.18 6.54 -2.99
N SER A 171 -18.39 6.81 -4.28
CA SER A 171 -17.41 6.47 -5.31
C SER A 171 -16.13 7.30 -5.18
N VAL A 172 -16.23 8.60 -4.89
CA VAL A 172 -15.08 9.47 -4.66
C VAL A 172 -14.25 8.94 -3.48
N ILE A 173 -14.90 8.63 -2.37
CA ILE A 173 -14.22 8.12 -1.16
C ILE A 173 -13.57 6.76 -1.43
N SER A 174 -14.27 5.86 -2.12
CA SER A 174 -13.69 4.55 -2.47
C SER A 174 -12.47 4.68 -3.38
N TYR A 175 -12.53 5.58 -4.37
CA TYR A 175 -11.40 5.80 -5.28
C TYR A 175 -10.22 6.48 -4.59
N SER A 176 -10.46 7.31 -3.57
CA SER A 176 -9.39 7.91 -2.76
C SER A 176 -8.59 6.89 -1.93
N LEU A 177 -9.10 5.65 -1.76
CA LEU A 177 -8.34 4.56 -1.14
C LEU A 177 -7.27 3.96 -2.05
N ILE A 178 -7.32 4.21 -3.37
CA ILE A 178 -6.36 3.62 -4.32
C ILE A 178 -4.91 4.03 -4.02
N PRO A 179 -4.58 5.31 -3.77
CA PRO A 179 -3.22 5.68 -3.35
C PRO A 179 -2.77 4.99 -2.06
N LEU A 180 -3.66 4.85 -1.07
CA LEU A 180 -3.37 4.13 0.17
C LEU A 180 -3.09 2.65 -0.06
N LEU A 181 -3.81 2.03 -0.99
CA LEU A 181 -3.59 0.64 -1.40
C LEU A 181 -2.19 0.45 -1.98
N PHE A 182 -1.74 1.36 -2.85
CA PHE A 182 -0.37 1.34 -3.36
C PHE A 182 0.67 1.57 -2.26
N GLY A 183 0.41 2.49 -1.34
CA GLY A 183 1.25 2.71 -0.16
C GLY A 183 1.39 1.45 0.69
N SER A 184 0.30 0.71 0.93
CA SER A 184 0.31 -0.56 1.66
C SER A 184 1.15 -1.64 0.97
N ILE A 185 1.07 -1.76 -0.36
CA ILE A 185 1.90 -2.69 -1.13
C ILE A 185 3.39 -2.35 -0.96
N ILE A 186 3.74 -1.08 -1.15
CA ILE A 186 5.12 -0.60 -1.00
C ILE A 186 5.60 -0.86 0.43
N PHE A 187 4.76 -0.60 1.45
CA PHE A 187 5.11 -0.85 2.85
C PHE A 187 5.41 -2.32 3.10
N VAL A 188 4.55 -3.25 2.67
CA VAL A 188 4.77 -4.70 2.87
C VAL A 188 6.09 -5.14 2.25
N VAL A 189 6.41 -4.70 1.03
CA VAL A 189 7.66 -5.04 0.36
C VAL A 189 8.86 -4.40 1.08
N ALA A 190 8.79 -3.10 1.36
CA ALA A 190 9.89 -2.35 1.94
C ALA A 190 10.19 -2.77 3.39
N SER A 191 9.16 -3.04 4.21
CA SER A 191 9.33 -3.47 5.61
C SER A 191 10.02 -4.82 5.74
N ASN A 192 9.95 -5.67 4.72
CA ASN A 192 10.68 -6.94 4.67
C ASN A 192 12.12 -6.81 4.14
N LEU A 193 12.45 -5.68 3.52
CA LEU A 193 13.78 -5.42 2.95
C LEU A 193 14.63 -4.47 3.79
N LEU A 194 14.02 -3.54 4.52
CA LEU A 194 14.67 -2.49 5.27
C LEU A 194 14.81 -2.86 6.76
N VAL A 195 15.72 -2.19 7.44
CA VAL A 195 15.87 -2.22 8.91
C VAL A 195 15.39 -0.90 9.53
N PRO A 196 15.08 -0.86 10.84
CA PRO A 196 14.56 0.34 11.51
C PRO A 196 15.43 1.59 11.34
N ASP A 197 16.75 1.45 11.30
CA ASP A 197 17.68 2.56 11.10
C ASP A 197 17.56 3.23 9.72
N GLU A 198 17.03 2.50 8.74
CA GLU A 198 16.73 2.99 7.39
C GLU A 198 15.25 3.42 7.26
N ALA A 199 14.49 3.28 8.31
CA ALA A 199 13.03 3.40 8.34
C ALA A 199 12.49 4.83 8.25
N ALA A 200 13.32 5.86 8.29
CA ALA A 200 12.86 7.24 8.11
C ALA A 200 12.00 7.38 6.85
N PHE A 201 12.35 6.67 5.79
CA PHE A 201 11.57 6.62 4.55
C PHE A 201 10.19 5.96 4.75
N LEU A 202 10.12 4.84 5.48
CA LEU A 202 8.85 4.15 5.72
C LEU A 202 7.93 4.95 6.65
N THR A 203 8.48 5.63 7.64
CA THR A 203 7.72 6.53 8.53
C THR A 203 7.11 7.67 7.73
N VAL A 204 7.85 8.27 6.81
CA VAL A 204 7.33 9.31 5.91
C VAL A 204 6.23 8.72 5.01
N LEU A 205 6.45 7.54 4.42
CA LEU A 205 5.47 6.89 3.57
C LEU A 205 4.16 6.60 4.31
N THR A 206 4.23 6.07 5.53
CA THR A 206 3.03 5.79 6.35
C THR A 206 2.32 7.05 6.82
N THR A 207 3.04 8.17 6.97
CA THR A 207 2.45 9.46 7.37
C THR A 207 1.75 10.15 6.18
N ILE A 208 2.24 9.95 4.96
CA ILE A 208 1.66 10.53 3.74
C ILE A 208 0.45 9.72 3.24
N CYS A 209 0.45 8.42 3.46
CA CYS A 209 -0.64 7.52 3.08
C CYS A 209 -1.70 7.39 4.16
#